data_e061b8c537c05e7ecf0f4a4f8c2446da
#
_entry.id   e061b8c537c05e7ecf0f4a4f8c2446da
#
_cell.length_a   1.000
_cell.length_b   1.000
_cell.length_c   1.000
_cell.angle_alpha   90.00
_cell.angle_beta   90.00
_cell.angle_gamma   90.00
#
_symmetry.space_group_name_H-M   'P 1'
#
loop_
_entity.id
_entity.type
_entity.pdbx_description
1 polymer ?
#
loop_
_entity_poly.entity_id
_entity_poly.type
_entity_poly.pdbx_seq_one_letter_code
_entity_poly.pdbx_strand_id
1 'polypeptide(L)'
;MVCAAALAVAGGVGCEAWSDHETAMAARDCRNASEAYRKAVDSYNGLVDGDAATASRIAAKQVKDAATVAGLAEALKTAEPKVVACTADTRAGYETKAASIEKSTAWYRNHGRSLKAAVGRVNASKLDRAVDDAETLYGDSDGKVADAKTREELKRAIAAKDETRIAKAVKAVDDSVEAKRKADEEAARRKAEQEAAAQAAEAAAAAQAQQSYSGGSYSNTGGSQSYSSNGGSSSSGSTGSSNSGSSSSGGSSSSGSADSNTGASDGFDWDYVGPSVCTSDKFCPLG
;
A
#
# COMPACT_ATOMS: atom_id res chain seq x y z
N MET A 1 -62.76 -26.41 7.50
CA MET A 1 -63.42 -26.78 8.77
C MET A 1 -64.57 -27.70 8.44
N VAL A 2 -64.38 -28.98 8.51
CA VAL A 2 -65.46 -29.94 8.46
C VAL A 2 -65.13 -30.96 9.59
N CYS A 3 -65.45 -30.62 10.83
CA CYS A 3 -65.68 -31.65 11.83
C CYS A 3 -67.15 -32.03 11.62
N ALA A 4 -67.37 -33.12 10.89
CA ALA A 4 -68.71 -33.73 10.79
C ALA A 4 -69.14 -34.12 12.19
N ALA A 5 -70.28 -33.61 12.57
CA ALA A 5 -70.99 -34.00 13.80
C ALA A 5 -71.39 -35.46 13.69
N ALA A 6 -70.66 -36.30 14.41
CA ALA A 6 -71.10 -37.67 14.68
C ALA A 6 -70.59 -38.08 16.07
N LEU A 7 -71.52 -38.24 16.97
CA LEU A 7 -71.53 -38.97 18.20
C LEU A 7 -70.99 -38.25 19.44
N ALA A 8 -71.94 -37.78 20.19
CA ALA A 8 -71.87 -37.39 21.59
C ALA A 8 -71.15 -38.44 22.44
N VAL A 9 -70.51 -37.88 23.50
CA VAL A 9 -70.11 -38.54 24.75
C VAL A 9 -68.82 -39.39 24.68
N ALA A 10 -67.69 -38.84 24.25
CA ALA A 10 -66.35 -39.12 24.67
C ALA A 10 -65.27 -38.43 23.83
N GLY A 11 -65.57 -37.38 23.07
CA GLY A 11 -64.72 -36.84 22.02
C GLY A 11 -64.14 -35.43 22.26
N GLY A 12 -64.38 -34.78 23.39
CA GLY A 12 -63.89 -33.43 23.63
C GLY A 12 -62.35 -33.34 23.78
N VAL A 13 -61.75 -34.33 24.37
CA VAL A 13 -60.30 -34.33 24.68
C VAL A 13 -59.40 -34.53 23.43
N GLY A 14 -59.89 -35.18 22.40
CA GLY A 14 -59.13 -35.49 21.20
C GLY A 14 -58.88 -34.28 20.27
N CYS A 15 -59.89 -33.40 20.14
CA CYS A 15 -59.77 -32.22 19.27
C CYS A 15 -58.93 -31.12 19.89
N GLU A 16 -58.98 -30.93 21.19
CA GLU A 16 -58.11 -29.98 21.91
C GLU A 16 -56.66 -30.41 21.87
N ALA A 17 -56.36 -31.68 22.16
CA ALA A 17 -55.01 -32.23 22.13
C ALA A 17 -54.41 -32.15 20.72
N TRP A 18 -55.18 -32.35 19.66
CA TRP A 18 -54.73 -32.18 18.29
C TRP A 18 -54.45 -30.71 17.95
N SER A 19 -55.29 -29.77 18.36
CA SER A 19 -55.10 -28.33 18.18
C SER A 19 -53.85 -27.80 18.89
N ASP A 20 -53.63 -28.29 20.13
CA ASP A 20 -52.45 -27.94 20.91
C ASP A 20 -51.15 -28.49 20.29
N HIS A 21 -51.20 -29.72 19.74
CA HIS A 21 -50.07 -30.30 19.02
C HIS A 21 -49.69 -29.51 17.75
N GLU A 22 -50.70 -29.11 16.95
CA GLU A 22 -50.47 -28.28 15.74
C GLU A 22 -49.93 -26.89 16.09
N THR A 23 -50.42 -26.27 17.14
CA THR A 23 -49.89 -25.01 17.63
C THR A 23 -48.45 -25.12 18.12
N ALA A 24 -48.10 -26.22 18.82
CA ALA A 24 -46.76 -26.49 19.28
C ALA A 24 -45.77 -26.73 18.11
N MET A 25 -46.24 -27.37 17.03
CA MET A 25 -45.43 -27.55 15.81
C MET A 25 -45.19 -26.20 15.13
N ALA A 26 -46.21 -25.37 14.92
CA ALA A 26 -46.05 -24.02 14.34
C ALA A 26 -45.16 -23.11 15.19
N ALA A 27 -45.23 -23.21 16.51
CA ALA A 27 -44.32 -22.53 17.43
C ALA A 27 -42.85 -22.99 17.27
N ARG A 28 -42.63 -24.31 17.03
CA ARG A 28 -41.29 -24.82 16.73
C ARG A 28 -40.76 -24.29 15.39
N ASP A 29 -41.59 -24.29 14.36
CA ASP A 29 -41.18 -23.82 13.02
C ASP A 29 -40.84 -22.31 13.06
N CYS A 30 -41.61 -21.54 13.79
CA CYS A 30 -41.32 -20.13 14.01
C CYS A 30 -39.97 -19.93 14.75
N ARG A 31 -39.67 -20.77 15.77
CA ARG A 31 -38.33 -20.71 16.42
C ARG A 31 -37.22 -21.07 15.47
N ASN A 32 -37.39 -22.09 14.63
CA ASN A 32 -36.41 -22.50 13.61
C ASN A 32 -36.18 -21.35 12.61
N ALA A 33 -37.24 -20.66 12.17
CA ALA A 33 -37.15 -19.48 11.33
C ALA A 33 -36.35 -18.36 12.04
N SER A 34 -36.58 -18.15 13.35
CA SER A 34 -35.84 -17.16 14.14
C SER A 34 -34.35 -17.49 14.25
N GLU A 35 -33.99 -18.76 14.40
CA GLU A 35 -32.57 -19.19 14.40
C GLU A 35 -31.92 -18.98 13.04
N ALA A 36 -32.60 -19.32 11.94
CA ALA A 36 -32.12 -19.08 10.59
C ALA A 36 -31.91 -17.59 10.30
N TYR A 37 -32.83 -16.76 10.83
CA TYR A 37 -32.72 -15.30 10.77
C TYR A 37 -31.46 -14.80 11.50
N ARG A 38 -31.24 -15.19 12.75
CA ARG A 38 -30.05 -14.78 13.52
C ARG A 38 -28.76 -15.10 12.75
N LYS A 39 -28.63 -16.33 12.24
CA LYS A 39 -27.47 -16.74 11.43
C LYS A 39 -27.29 -15.87 10.18
N ALA A 40 -28.38 -15.45 9.53
CA ALA A 40 -28.31 -14.58 8.36
C ALA A 40 -27.87 -13.15 8.73
N VAL A 41 -28.37 -12.62 9.86
CA VAL A 41 -27.96 -11.31 10.40
C VAL A 41 -26.49 -11.33 10.79
N ASP A 42 -26.05 -12.35 11.55
CA ASP A 42 -24.66 -12.46 11.98
C ASP A 42 -23.69 -12.51 10.78
N SER A 43 -24.06 -13.29 9.76
CA SER A 43 -23.27 -13.36 8.52
C SER A 43 -23.23 -12.04 7.76
N TYR A 44 -24.36 -11.31 7.74
CA TYR A 44 -24.44 -10.00 7.10
C TYR A 44 -23.61 -8.94 7.88
N ASN A 45 -23.75 -8.90 9.19
CA ASN A 45 -22.98 -7.99 10.04
C ASN A 45 -21.48 -8.26 9.94
N GLY A 46 -21.07 -9.53 9.94
CA GLY A 46 -19.67 -9.88 9.71
C GLY A 46 -19.13 -9.39 8.38
N LEU A 47 -19.95 -9.38 7.32
CA LEU A 47 -19.56 -8.80 6.04
C LEU A 47 -19.47 -7.26 6.09
N VAL A 48 -20.45 -6.62 6.76
CA VAL A 48 -20.49 -5.15 6.89
C VAL A 48 -19.28 -4.64 7.68
N ASP A 49 -19.00 -5.27 8.83
CA ASP A 49 -17.94 -4.85 9.74
C ASP A 49 -16.52 -5.28 9.25
N GLY A 50 -16.45 -6.27 8.39
CA GLY A 50 -15.21 -6.79 7.82
C GLY A 50 -14.89 -6.24 6.44
N ASP A 51 -15.18 -7.05 5.42
CA ASP A 51 -14.79 -6.77 4.04
C ASP A 51 -15.37 -5.46 3.49
N ALA A 52 -16.64 -5.16 3.82
CA ALA A 52 -17.29 -3.96 3.33
C ALA A 52 -16.73 -2.69 4.01
N ALA A 53 -16.46 -2.76 5.32
CA ALA A 53 -15.80 -1.66 6.03
C ALA A 53 -14.40 -1.40 5.49
N THR A 54 -13.65 -2.42 5.13
CA THR A 54 -12.32 -2.29 4.51
C THR A 54 -12.43 -1.67 3.11
N ALA A 55 -13.32 -2.20 2.28
CA ALA A 55 -13.52 -1.69 0.92
C ALA A 55 -14.07 -0.26 0.89
N SER A 56 -14.86 0.15 1.89
CA SER A 56 -15.41 1.51 1.98
C SER A 56 -14.36 2.61 2.25
N ARG A 57 -13.16 2.22 2.71
CA ARG A 57 -12.02 3.13 2.90
C ARG A 57 -11.26 3.41 1.61
N ILE A 58 -11.51 2.64 0.56
CA ILE A 58 -10.87 2.83 -0.74
C ILE A 58 -11.46 4.08 -1.39
N ALA A 59 -10.61 5.06 -1.66
CA ALA A 59 -11.04 6.30 -2.30
C ALA A 59 -11.26 6.13 -3.81
N ALA A 60 -12.13 6.94 -4.40
CA ALA A 60 -12.43 6.90 -5.83
C ALA A 60 -11.20 7.05 -6.74
N LYS A 61 -10.17 7.77 -6.29
CA LYS A 61 -8.90 7.92 -7.02
C LYS A 61 -8.03 6.66 -7.05
N GLN A 62 -8.29 5.70 -6.15
CA GLN A 62 -7.52 4.45 -6.01
C GLN A 62 -8.10 3.30 -6.84
N VAL A 63 -9.21 3.52 -7.51
CA VAL A 63 -9.87 2.54 -8.37
C VAL A 63 -9.88 3.01 -9.82
N LYS A 64 -9.94 2.07 -10.76
CA LYS A 64 -10.09 2.37 -12.18
C LYS A 64 -11.48 2.93 -12.51
N ASP A 65 -12.52 2.37 -11.86
CA ASP A 65 -13.92 2.79 -12.02
C ASP A 65 -14.48 3.31 -10.69
N ALA A 66 -14.57 4.63 -10.57
CA ALA A 66 -15.11 5.31 -9.38
C ALA A 66 -16.57 4.96 -9.06
N ALA A 67 -17.36 4.50 -10.06
CA ALA A 67 -18.74 4.08 -9.85
C ALA A 67 -18.84 2.84 -8.94
N THR A 68 -17.80 2.02 -8.86
CA THR A 68 -17.75 0.86 -7.96
C THR A 68 -17.77 1.27 -6.49
N VAL A 69 -17.05 2.33 -6.13
CA VAL A 69 -17.03 2.90 -4.76
C VAL A 69 -18.39 3.52 -4.43
N ALA A 70 -18.96 4.28 -5.35
CA ALA A 70 -20.29 4.85 -5.17
C ALA A 70 -21.37 3.76 -5.01
N GLY A 71 -21.31 2.71 -5.82
CA GLY A 71 -22.23 1.57 -5.73
C GLY A 71 -22.12 0.80 -4.40
N LEU A 72 -20.92 0.66 -3.82
CA LEU A 72 -20.74 0.09 -2.48
C LEU A 72 -21.34 1.00 -1.41
N ALA A 73 -21.13 2.32 -1.49
CA ALA A 73 -21.69 3.27 -0.55
C ALA A 73 -23.22 3.27 -0.57
N GLU A 74 -23.85 3.16 -1.74
CA GLU A 74 -25.31 3.02 -1.85
C GLU A 74 -25.81 1.68 -1.30
N ALA A 75 -25.10 0.57 -1.54
CA ALA A 75 -25.46 -0.73 -0.98
C ALA A 75 -25.44 -0.72 0.57
N LEU A 76 -24.52 0.02 1.18
CA LEU A 76 -24.42 0.15 2.64
C LEU A 76 -25.50 1.04 3.27
N LYS A 77 -26.21 1.89 2.49
CA LYS A 77 -27.29 2.74 2.98
C LYS A 77 -28.65 2.06 3.02
N THR A 78 -28.75 0.84 2.51
CA THR A 78 -30.04 0.15 2.39
C THR A 78 -30.60 -0.17 3.78
N ALA A 79 -31.85 0.25 4.03
CA ALA A 79 -32.50 0.04 5.31
C ALA A 79 -32.80 -1.44 5.59
N GLU A 80 -32.51 -1.87 6.80
CA GLU A 80 -32.77 -3.22 7.25
C GLU A 80 -34.25 -3.46 7.56
N PRO A 81 -34.78 -4.68 7.30
CA PRO A 81 -36.16 -5.01 7.63
C PRO A 81 -36.36 -5.09 9.14
N LYS A 82 -37.54 -4.62 9.59
CA LYS A 82 -37.94 -4.78 10.99
C LYS A 82 -38.27 -6.24 11.27
N VAL A 83 -37.78 -6.75 12.39
CA VAL A 83 -38.00 -8.13 12.83
C VAL A 83 -39.17 -8.19 13.79
N VAL A 84 -39.95 -9.26 13.70
CA VAL A 84 -41.04 -9.58 14.61
C VAL A 84 -40.61 -10.73 15.54
N ALA A 85 -41.08 -10.67 16.79
CA ALA A 85 -40.86 -11.76 17.75
C ALA A 85 -41.75 -12.96 17.38
N CYS A 86 -41.22 -14.16 17.65
CA CYS A 86 -41.94 -15.42 17.47
C CYS A 86 -42.83 -15.71 18.69
N THR A 87 -43.82 -14.86 18.92
CA THR A 87 -44.80 -15.01 20.01
C THR A 87 -46.21 -14.88 19.45
N ALA A 88 -47.07 -15.87 19.69
CA ALA A 88 -48.46 -15.92 19.28
C ALA A 88 -49.25 -16.91 20.15
N ASP A 89 -50.56 -16.74 20.20
CA ASP A 89 -51.43 -17.64 20.97
C ASP A 89 -52.10 -18.70 20.09
N THR A 90 -51.95 -18.59 18.77
CA THR A 90 -52.61 -19.49 17.84
C THR A 90 -51.63 -20.00 16.78
N ARG A 91 -51.94 -21.17 16.20
CA ARG A 91 -51.19 -21.73 15.05
C ARG A 91 -51.04 -20.72 13.91
N ALA A 92 -52.13 -20.11 13.45
CA ALA A 92 -52.12 -19.13 12.37
C ALA A 92 -51.23 -17.91 12.69
N GLY A 93 -51.23 -17.49 13.98
CA GLY A 93 -50.37 -16.44 14.48
C GLY A 93 -48.88 -16.81 14.33
N TYR A 94 -48.48 -17.99 14.76
CA TYR A 94 -47.10 -18.51 14.59
C TYR A 94 -46.69 -18.63 13.13
N GLU A 95 -47.55 -19.20 12.25
CA GLU A 95 -47.30 -19.32 10.81
C GLU A 95 -47.09 -17.96 10.16
N THR A 96 -47.91 -16.94 10.51
CA THR A 96 -47.74 -15.57 10.01
C THR A 96 -46.43 -14.94 10.46
N LYS A 97 -46.02 -15.16 11.71
CA LYS A 97 -44.73 -14.67 12.25
C LYS A 97 -43.57 -15.37 11.58
N ALA A 98 -43.61 -16.70 11.42
CA ALA A 98 -42.59 -17.49 10.73
C ALA A 98 -42.37 -16.97 9.30
N ALA A 99 -43.45 -16.81 8.52
CA ALA A 99 -43.38 -16.28 7.16
C ALA A 99 -42.75 -14.86 7.10
N SER A 100 -43.06 -13.99 8.06
CA SER A 100 -42.46 -12.66 8.15
C SER A 100 -40.94 -12.74 8.45
N ILE A 101 -40.53 -13.61 9.38
CA ILE A 101 -39.13 -13.85 9.71
C ILE A 101 -38.36 -14.45 8.53
N GLU A 102 -38.95 -15.41 7.81
CA GLU A 102 -38.37 -15.98 6.61
C GLU A 102 -38.16 -14.95 5.51
N LYS A 103 -39.11 -14.03 5.31
CA LYS A 103 -38.97 -12.91 4.37
C LYS A 103 -37.80 -12.01 4.74
N SER A 104 -37.66 -11.68 6.03
CA SER A 104 -36.52 -10.90 6.52
C SER A 104 -35.20 -11.66 6.36
N THR A 105 -35.19 -12.96 6.62
CA THR A 105 -34.04 -13.83 6.41
C THR A 105 -33.61 -13.85 4.95
N ALA A 106 -34.55 -13.94 4.03
CA ALA A 106 -34.28 -13.89 2.59
C ALA A 106 -33.68 -12.54 2.17
N TRP A 107 -34.19 -11.45 2.77
CA TRP A 107 -33.62 -10.12 2.53
C TRP A 107 -32.13 -10.06 2.93
N TYR A 108 -31.78 -10.46 4.15
CA TYR A 108 -30.39 -10.43 4.62
C TYR A 108 -29.47 -11.28 3.75
N ARG A 109 -29.89 -12.48 3.36
CA ARG A 109 -29.13 -13.37 2.46
C ARG A 109 -28.93 -12.76 1.08
N ASN A 110 -29.98 -12.14 0.52
CA ASN A 110 -29.92 -11.56 -0.83
C ASN A 110 -29.10 -10.27 -0.82
N HIS A 111 -29.34 -9.41 0.17
CA HIS A 111 -28.60 -8.16 0.31
C HIS A 111 -27.12 -8.42 0.64
N GLY A 112 -26.82 -9.38 1.50
CA GLY A 112 -25.45 -9.81 1.78
C GLY A 112 -24.71 -10.29 0.52
N ARG A 113 -25.38 -11.06 -0.36
CA ARG A 113 -24.77 -11.45 -1.65
C ARG A 113 -24.49 -10.24 -2.55
N SER A 114 -25.44 -9.29 -2.60
CA SER A 114 -25.28 -8.07 -3.40
C SER A 114 -24.15 -7.20 -2.85
N LEU A 115 -24.06 -7.05 -1.53
CA LEU A 115 -22.99 -6.31 -0.86
C LEU A 115 -21.61 -6.97 -1.09
N LYS A 116 -21.52 -8.29 -0.94
CA LYS A 116 -20.28 -9.03 -1.25
C LYS A 116 -19.84 -8.83 -2.70
N ALA A 117 -20.79 -8.83 -3.65
CA ALA A 117 -20.49 -8.56 -5.04
C ALA A 117 -20.03 -7.10 -5.26
N ALA A 118 -20.58 -6.13 -4.52
CA ALA A 118 -20.13 -4.73 -4.57
C ALA A 118 -18.70 -4.58 -4.04
N VAL A 119 -18.38 -5.20 -2.91
CA VAL A 119 -17.01 -5.28 -2.36
C VAL A 119 -16.04 -5.87 -3.39
N GLY A 120 -16.43 -7.01 -4.00
CA GLY A 120 -15.62 -7.64 -5.05
C GLY A 120 -15.34 -6.72 -6.24
N ARG A 121 -16.33 -5.92 -6.67
CA ARG A 121 -16.13 -4.94 -7.76
C ARG A 121 -15.14 -3.83 -7.38
N VAL A 122 -15.23 -3.30 -6.14
CA VAL A 122 -14.28 -2.29 -5.67
C VAL A 122 -12.85 -2.84 -5.66
N ASN A 123 -12.66 -4.03 -5.10
CA ASN A 123 -11.33 -4.66 -5.02
C ASN A 123 -10.77 -5.00 -6.42
N ALA A 124 -11.61 -5.50 -7.33
CA ALA A 124 -11.20 -5.74 -8.71
C ALA A 124 -10.81 -4.44 -9.43
N SER A 125 -11.59 -3.38 -9.25
CA SER A 125 -11.31 -2.08 -9.85
C SER A 125 -10.03 -1.43 -9.29
N LYS A 126 -9.72 -1.65 -8.00
CA LYS A 126 -8.46 -1.24 -7.37
C LYS A 126 -7.28 -1.99 -7.98
N LEU A 127 -7.40 -3.31 -8.12
CA LEU A 127 -6.36 -4.12 -8.76
C LEU A 127 -6.12 -3.72 -10.22
N ASP A 128 -7.20 -3.50 -11.00
CA ASP A 128 -7.09 -3.05 -12.38
C ASP A 128 -6.37 -1.69 -12.49
N ARG A 129 -6.61 -0.77 -11.55
CA ARG A 129 -5.88 0.49 -11.46
C ARG A 129 -4.40 0.26 -11.18
N ALA A 130 -4.07 -0.58 -10.20
CA ALA A 130 -2.68 -0.90 -9.87
C ALA A 130 -1.93 -1.56 -11.06
N VAL A 131 -2.62 -2.38 -11.84
CA VAL A 131 -2.07 -2.96 -13.08
C VAL A 131 -1.78 -1.89 -14.12
N ASP A 132 -2.74 -0.99 -14.41
CA ASP A 132 -2.57 0.10 -15.38
C ASP A 132 -1.39 1.02 -15.00
N ASP A 133 -1.28 1.40 -13.72
CA ASP A 133 -0.20 2.24 -13.21
C ASP A 133 1.16 1.52 -13.31
N ALA A 134 1.20 0.22 -13.01
CA ALA A 134 2.40 -0.60 -13.14
C ALA A 134 2.83 -0.81 -14.60
N GLU A 135 1.88 -0.97 -15.55
CA GLU A 135 2.16 -1.04 -16.98
C GLU A 135 2.75 0.28 -17.50
N THR A 136 2.21 1.40 -17.04
CA THR A 136 2.74 2.73 -17.34
C THR A 136 4.18 2.87 -16.86
N LEU A 137 4.45 2.53 -15.59
CA LEU A 137 5.79 2.55 -15.02
C LEU A 137 6.75 1.62 -15.78
N TYR A 138 6.29 0.42 -16.16
CA TYR A 138 7.09 -0.50 -16.95
C TYR A 138 7.52 0.11 -18.29
N GLY A 139 6.62 0.82 -18.98
CA GLY A 139 6.95 1.54 -20.20
C GLY A 139 7.93 2.70 -19.95
N ASP A 140 7.63 3.53 -18.96
CA ASP A 140 8.39 4.75 -18.67
C ASP A 140 9.79 4.50 -18.13
N SER A 141 10.02 3.36 -17.49
CA SER A 141 11.30 2.96 -16.90
C SER A 141 12.27 2.33 -17.89
N ASP A 142 11.93 2.24 -19.18
CA ASP A 142 12.81 1.62 -20.19
C ASP A 142 14.12 2.39 -20.35
N GLY A 143 15.24 1.67 -20.23
CA GLY A 143 16.59 2.25 -20.27
C GLY A 143 16.95 3.14 -19.06
N LYS A 144 16.03 3.35 -18.10
CA LYS A 144 16.21 4.27 -16.97
C LYS A 144 16.49 3.57 -15.63
N VAL A 145 16.50 2.25 -15.57
CA VAL A 145 16.79 1.48 -14.36
C VAL A 145 18.28 1.15 -14.24
N ALA A 146 18.80 1.08 -13.02
CA ALA A 146 20.15 0.59 -12.75
C ALA A 146 20.25 -0.93 -12.85
N ASP A 147 19.17 -1.65 -12.47
CA ASP A 147 19.06 -3.11 -12.57
C ASP A 147 17.83 -3.49 -13.42
N ALA A 148 18.09 -4.07 -14.60
CA ALA A 148 17.05 -4.52 -15.52
C ALA A 148 16.14 -5.64 -14.94
N LYS A 149 16.62 -6.39 -13.94
CA LYS A 149 15.83 -7.45 -13.29
C LYS A 149 14.60 -6.91 -12.60
N THR A 150 14.65 -5.68 -12.08
CA THR A 150 13.50 -5.05 -11.42
C THR A 150 12.32 -4.88 -12.38
N ARG A 151 12.59 -4.54 -13.64
CA ARG A 151 11.55 -4.45 -14.68
C ARG A 151 10.99 -5.84 -15.06
N GLU A 152 11.83 -6.87 -15.13
CA GLU A 152 11.36 -8.24 -15.39
C GLU A 152 10.48 -8.77 -14.25
N GLU A 153 10.79 -8.43 -13.00
CA GLU A 153 9.95 -8.76 -11.85
C GLU A 153 8.61 -8.01 -11.90
N LEU A 154 8.61 -6.73 -12.27
CA LEU A 154 7.40 -5.94 -12.45
C LEU A 154 6.50 -6.56 -13.53
N LYS A 155 7.05 -6.92 -14.69
CA LYS A 155 6.33 -7.60 -15.75
C LYS A 155 5.67 -8.91 -15.30
N ARG A 156 6.39 -9.72 -14.50
CA ARG A 156 5.84 -10.96 -13.94
C ARG A 156 4.73 -10.70 -12.93
N ALA A 157 4.88 -9.67 -12.10
CA ALA A 157 3.87 -9.28 -11.12
C ALA A 157 2.58 -8.81 -11.79
N ILE A 158 2.69 -7.99 -12.85
CA ILE A 158 1.57 -7.55 -13.70
C ILE A 158 0.84 -8.75 -14.31
N ALA A 159 1.59 -9.68 -14.92
CA ALA A 159 1.00 -10.88 -15.55
C ALA A 159 0.29 -11.77 -14.52
N ALA A 160 0.78 -11.85 -13.29
CA ALA A 160 0.17 -12.59 -12.19
C ALA A 160 -1.06 -11.89 -11.59
N LYS A 161 -1.27 -10.60 -11.85
CA LYS A 161 -2.32 -9.75 -11.24
C LYS A 161 -2.33 -9.87 -9.71
N ASP A 162 -1.16 -9.91 -9.10
CA ASP A 162 -0.98 -10.00 -7.66
C ASP A 162 -0.64 -8.60 -7.12
N GLU A 163 -1.59 -7.98 -6.42
CA GLU A 163 -1.47 -6.62 -5.91
C GLU A 163 -0.23 -6.43 -5.02
N THR A 164 0.05 -7.39 -4.15
CA THR A 164 1.20 -7.34 -3.24
C THR A 164 2.53 -7.40 -4.00
N ARG A 165 2.60 -8.28 -5.01
CA ARG A 165 3.80 -8.39 -5.87
C ARG A 165 3.96 -7.16 -6.73
N ILE A 166 2.87 -6.60 -7.28
CA ILE A 166 2.90 -5.36 -8.06
C ILE A 166 3.46 -4.23 -7.21
N ALA A 167 2.91 -4.00 -6.01
CA ALA A 167 3.38 -2.93 -5.12
C ALA A 167 4.87 -3.05 -4.78
N LYS A 168 5.34 -4.28 -4.49
CA LYS A 168 6.76 -4.55 -4.22
C LYS A 168 7.64 -4.30 -5.45
N ALA A 169 7.20 -4.75 -6.62
CA ALA A 169 7.97 -4.60 -7.85
C ALA A 169 8.01 -3.14 -8.34
N VAL A 170 6.92 -2.39 -8.19
CA VAL A 170 6.85 -0.94 -8.46
C VAL A 170 7.92 -0.23 -7.63
N LYS A 171 7.92 -0.45 -6.30
CA LYS A 171 8.96 0.14 -5.45
C LYS A 171 10.38 -0.20 -5.88
N ALA A 172 10.65 -1.46 -6.26
CA ALA A 172 11.97 -1.88 -6.71
C ALA A 172 12.40 -1.18 -8.02
N VAL A 173 11.46 -0.95 -8.94
CA VAL A 173 11.73 -0.19 -10.18
C VAL A 173 12.00 1.27 -9.85
N ASP A 174 11.20 1.92 -9.00
CA ASP A 174 11.40 3.32 -8.59
C ASP A 174 12.76 3.51 -7.92
N ASP A 175 13.12 2.64 -6.96
CA ASP A 175 14.44 2.65 -6.30
C ASP A 175 15.58 2.49 -7.33
N SER A 176 15.40 1.63 -8.34
CA SER A 176 16.39 1.38 -9.40
C SER A 176 16.53 2.55 -10.37
N VAL A 177 15.43 3.24 -10.70
CA VAL A 177 15.43 4.48 -11.51
C VAL A 177 16.17 5.58 -10.77
N GLU A 178 15.89 5.76 -9.48
CA GLU A 178 16.57 6.77 -8.68
C GLU A 178 18.07 6.50 -8.56
N ALA A 179 18.47 5.23 -8.36
CA ALA A 179 19.88 4.84 -8.32
C ALA A 179 20.60 5.15 -9.63
N LYS A 180 19.97 4.85 -10.77
CA LYS A 180 20.54 5.20 -12.09
C LYS A 180 20.69 6.69 -12.27
N ARG A 181 19.66 7.47 -11.95
CA ARG A 181 19.70 8.94 -12.06
C ARG A 181 20.88 9.51 -11.26
N LYS A 182 21.04 9.07 -9.98
CA LYS A 182 22.18 9.50 -9.14
C LYS A 182 23.54 9.12 -9.74
N ALA A 183 23.66 7.92 -10.29
CA ALA A 183 24.89 7.47 -10.94
C ALA A 183 25.22 8.29 -12.21
N ASP A 184 24.21 8.57 -13.03
CA ASP A 184 24.35 9.37 -14.24
C ASP A 184 24.75 10.82 -13.92
N GLU A 185 24.13 11.43 -12.88
CA GLU A 185 24.48 12.78 -12.39
C GLU A 185 25.92 12.83 -11.87
N GLU A 186 26.35 11.81 -11.11
CA GLU A 186 27.74 11.73 -10.63
C GLU A 186 28.74 11.55 -11.78
N ALA A 187 28.42 10.70 -12.76
CA ALA A 187 29.25 10.50 -13.94
C ALA A 187 29.36 11.80 -14.76
N ALA A 188 28.26 12.53 -14.94
CA ALA A 188 28.27 13.83 -15.63
C ALA A 188 29.12 14.86 -14.90
N ARG A 189 29.03 14.93 -13.56
CA ARG A 189 29.87 15.82 -12.74
C ARG A 189 31.34 15.48 -12.87
N ARG A 190 31.71 14.19 -12.74
CA ARG A 190 33.11 13.74 -12.91
C ARG A 190 33.64 14.07 -14.30
N LYS A 191 32.83 13.91 -15.34
CA LYS A 191 33.21 14.25 -16.70
C LYS A 191 33.45 15.77 -16.85
N ALA A 192 32.56 16.60 -16.31
CA ALA A 192 32.73 18.06 -16.34
C ALA A 192 33.97 18.51 -15.56
N GLU A 193 34.26 17.92 -14.41
CA GLU A 193 35.49 18.17 -13.63
C GLU A 193 36.76 17.78 -14.42
N GLN A 194 36.74 16.65 -15.13
CA GLN A 194 37.88 16.19 -15.98
C GLN A 194 38.08 17.13 -17.19
N GLU A 195 37.00 17.56 -17.85
CA GLU A 195 37.06 18.51 -18.96
C GLU A 195 37.60 19.87 -18.50
N ALA A 196 37.15 20.38 -17.34
CA ALA A 196 37.65 21.60 -16.76
C ALA A 196 39.14 21.53 -16.39
N ALA A 197 39.58 20.39 -15.80
CA ALA A 197 40.97 20.14 -15.48
C ALA A 197 41.85 20.05 -16.73
N ALA A 198 41.35 19.42 -17.78
CA ALA A 198 42.07 19.33 -19.07
C ALA A 198 42.24 20.71 -19.72
N GLN A 199 41.18 21.51 -19.74
CA GLN A 199 41.21 22.90 -20.22
C GLN A 199 42.19 23.81 -19.43
N ALA A 200 42.20 23.66 -18.09
CA ALA A 200 43.14 24.37 -17.24
C ALA A 200 44.61 23.95 -17.50
N ALA A 201 44.85 22.67 -17.71
CA ALA A 201 46.19 22.15 -18.05
C ALA A 201 46.66 22.67 -19.42
N GLU A 202 45.78 22.70 -20.41
CA GLU A 202 46.10 23.24 -21.75
C GLU A 202 46.39 24.75 -21.69
N ALA A 203 45.59 25.52 -20.94
CA ALA A 203 45.82 26.94 -20.73
C ALA A 203 47.14 27.21 -20.01
N ALA A 204 47.50 26.41 -19.00
CA ALA A 204 48.79 26.51 -18.32
C ALA A 204 49.97 26.18 -19.25
N ALA A 205 49.88 25.16 -20.09
CA ALA A 205 50.88 24.84 -21.09
C ALA A 205 51.09 25.94 -22.15
N ALA A 206 49.99 26.55 -22.62
CA ALA A 206 50.02 27.69 -23.52
C ALA A 206 50.69 28.94 -22.90
N ALA A 207 50.41 29.21 -21.63
CA ALA A 207 51.06 30.29 -20.87
C ALA A 207 52.57 30.08 -20.69
N GLN A 208 53.02 28.84 -20.41
CA GLN A 208 54.43 28.49 -20.32
C GLN A 208 55.13 28.63 -21.66
N ALA A 209 54.49 28.23 -22.77
CA ALA A 209 55.06 28.40 -24.12
C ALA A 209 55.27 29.89 -24.50
N GLN A 210 54.37 30.76 -24.10
CA GLN A 210 54.51 32.21 -24.32
C GLN A 210 55.63 32.85 -23.49
N GLN A 211 55.83 32.38 -22.23
CA GLN A 211 56.96 32.84 -21.41
C GLN A 211 58.33 32.38 -21.94
N SER A 212 58.43 31.23 -22.53
CA SER A 212 59.67 30.78 -23.14
C SER A 212 60.02 31.52 -24.44
N TYR A 213 59.02 32.02 -25.15
CA TYR A 213 59.23 32.81 -26.37
C TYR A 213 59.62 34.27 -26.11
N SER A 214 59.26 34.88 -24.99
CA SER A 214 59.59 36.24 -24.62
C SER A 214 60.94 36.39 -23.91
N GLY A 215 61.58 35.29 -23.51
CA GLY A 215 62.89 35.30 -22.84
C GLY A 215 64.12 35.25 -23.76
N GLY A 216 63.92 35.24 -25.10
CA GLY A 216 64.99 35.00 -26.08
C GLY A 216 65.54 36.20 -26.84
N SER A 217 65.32 37.45 -26.41
CA SER A 217 65.76 38.61 -27.24
C SER A 217 66.36 39.76 -26.47
N TYR A 218 67.39 39.53 -25.64
CA TYR A 218 68.37 40.61 -25.30
C TYR A 218 69.68 39.95 -24.84
N SER A 219 70.52 39.63 -25.79
CA SER A 219 71.95 39.46 -25.54
C SER A 219 72.73 39.92 -26.77
N ASN A 220 72.97 41.16 -26.89
CA ASN A 220 74.22 41.63 -27.48
C ASN A 220 74.44 43.10 -27.08
N THR A 221 75.46 43.36 -26.29
CA THR A 221 76.47 44.32 -26.53
C THR A 221 77.27 44.64 -25.24
N GLY A 222 78.50 44.21 -25.24
CA GLY A 222 79.67 45.03 -24.94
C GLY A 222 80.02 45.33 -23.48
N GLY A 223 81.19 44.89 -23.11
CA GLY A 223 82.10 45.69 -22.35
C GLY A 223 82.43 45.23 -20.93
N SER A 224 83.48 44.50 -20.79
CA SER A 224 84.66 44.71 -19.93
C SER A 224 84.52 44.99 -18.44
N GLN A 225 85.31 44.15 -17.75
CA GLN A 225 86.14 44.43 -16.54
C GLN A 225 85.50 44.23 -15.20
N SER A 226 85.84 43.16 -14.56
CA SER A 226 86.95 42.95 -13.61
C SER A 226 86.56 43.34 -12.16
N TYR A 227 87.05 42.51 -11.32
CA TYR A 227 87.29 42.53 -9.87
C TYR A 227 86.20 41.88 -8.96
N SER A 228 86.49 40.70 -8.60
CA SER A 228 87.19 40.28 -7.36
C SER A 228 86.38 40.39 -6.07
N SER A 229 86.41 39.28 -5.49
CA SER A 229 86.42 39.04 -4.02
C SER A 229 85.15 38.57 -3.34
N ASN A 230 85.21 37.34 -3.07
CA ASN A 230 85.33 36.78 -1.75
C ASN A 230 84.03 36.64 -0.93
N GLY A 231 83.86 35.47 -0.49
CA GLY A 231 83.38 35.26 0.82
C GLY A 231 82.09 34.46 0.94
N GLY A 232 82.26 33.25 1.19
CA GLY A 232 81.72 32.57 2.33
C GLY A 232 80.41 31.80 2.08
N SER A 233 80.63 30.60 1.92
CA SER A 233 80.33 29.51 2.88
C SER A 233 78.84 29.18 3.09
N SER A 234 78.67 28.01 2.75
CA SER A 234 78.03 26.87 3.48
C SER A 234 76.54 26.92 3.54
N SER A 235 75.89 25.96 3.29
CA SER A 235 75.98 24.51 3.36
C SER A 235 74.56 23.99 3.25
N SER A 236 74.50 22.94 2.53
CA SER A 236 73.86 21.69 2.91
C SER A 236 72.38 21.78 3.23
N GLY A 237 71.63 20.97 2.69
CA GLY A 237 71.54 19.57 2.46
C GLY A 237 70.11 19.28 2.12
N SER A 238 69.91 18.52 1.16
CA SER A 238 69.74 17.09 1.28
C SER A 238 68.36 16.65 1.60
N THR A 239 67.77 16.10 0.63
CA THR A 239 67.27 14.71 0.58
C THR A 239 66.00 14.38 1.30
N GLY A 240 65.25 13.67 0.53
CA GLY A 240 64.60 12.47 0.93
C GLY A 240 63.09 12.55 0.82
N SER A 241 62.45 12.02 -0.17
CA SER A 241 62.27 10.58 -0.43
C SER A 241 61.31 9.93 0.55
N SER A 242 60.25 9.48 -0.06
CA SER A 242 59.59 8.20 0.18
C SER A 242 58.81 8.05 1.48
N ASN A 243 57.62 7.68 1.44
CA ASN A 243 57.13 6.29 1.47
C ASN A 243 55.84 6.14 2.24
N SER A 244 54.92 5.48 1.63
CA SER A 244 54.21 4.28 2.09
C SER A 244 53.74 4.17 3.53
N GLY A 245 52.53 3.70 3.58
CA GLY A 245 52.09 2.79 4.64
C GLY A 245 50.75 3.20 5.22
N SER A 246 49.75 2.55 4.82
CA SER A 246 49.17 1.31 5.36
C SER A 246 48.63 1.43 6.79
N SER A 247 47.41 1.01 6.87
CA SER A 247 46.80 0.19 7.93
C SER A 247 46.10 0.92 9.06
N SER A 248 44.89 0.67 9.06
CA SER A 248 44.05 -0.20 9.91
C SER A 248 43.44 0.40 11.14
N SER A 249 42.17 0.07 11.17
CA SER A 249 41.41 -0.44 12.29
C SER A 249 40.97 0.51 13.39
N GLY A 250 39.70 0.39 13.61
CA GLY A 250 39.17 0.31 14.96
C GLY A 250 38.23 1.40 15.36
N GLY A 251 37.01 1.02 15.42
CA GLY A 251 36.31 0.88 16.69
C GLY A 251 35.34 1.96 17.05
N SER A 252 34.11 1.55 17.08
CA SER A 252 33.12 1.74 18.14
C SER A 252 32.52 3.11 18.45
N SER A 253 31.22 3.04 18.31
CA SER A 253 30.19 3.43 19.32
C SER A 253 29.92 4.90 19.54
N SER A 254 28.74 5.20 19.31
CA SER A 254 27.64 5.59 20.21
C SER A 254 26.91 6.86 19.83
N SER A 255 25.65 6.64 19.72
CA SER A 255 24.54 7.41 20.31
C SER A 255 24.51 8.92 20.11
N GLY A 256 23.36 9.32 19.58
CA GLY A 256 22.79 10.59 20.01
C GLY A 256 21.92 11.28 18.98
N SER A 257 20.63 11.12 19.17
CA SER A 257 19.54 12.11 19.14
C SER A 257 19.40 13.07 17.97
N ALA A 258 18.23 12.91 17.37
CA ALA A 258 17.24 13.94 17.05
C ALA A 258 17.73 15.23 16.39
N ASP A 259 17.24 15.48 15.20
CA ASP A 259 16.29 16.57 15.01
C ASP A 259 15.61 16.54 13.65
N SER A 260 14.39 16.96 13.72
CA SER A 260 13.37 17.15 12.70
C SER A 260 13.87 17.93 11.48
N ASN A 261 13.53 17.51 10.29
CA ASN A 261 13.09 18.45 9.30
C ASN A 261 12.09 17.85 8.32
N THR A 262 10.95 18.49 8.28
CA THR A 262 9.82 18.39 7.36
C THR A 262 10.26 18.50 5.91
N GLY A 263 9.93 17.47 5.14
CA GLY A 263 9.97 17.50 3.69
C GLY A 263 8.86 16.60 3.18
N ALA A 264 7.76 17.19 2.75
CA ALA A 264 6.64 16.50 2.14
C ALA A 264 7.10 15.74 0.90
N SER A 265 6.99 14.44 0.95
CA SER A 265 6.90 13.59 -0.21
C SER A 265 5.72 12.65 0.05
N ASP A 266 4.72 12.70 -0.84
CA ASP A 266 3.57 11.81 -0.85
C ASP A 266 4.04 10.36 -1.03
N GLY A 267 4.56 9.81 0.05
CA GLY A 267 4.88 8.40 0.19
C GLY A 267 3.63 7.67 0.63
N PHE A 268 3.17 6.78 -0.20
CA PHE A 268 2.10 5.84 0.06
C PHE A 268 2.55 4.90 1.19
N ASP A 269 2.07 5.18 2.40
CA ASP A 269 2.38 4.42 3.61
C ASP A 269 1.43 3.21 3.70
N TRP A 270 1.98 2.01 3.59
CA TRP A 270 1.30 0.75 3.82
C TRP A 270 1.56 0.27 5.25
N ASP A 271 1.09 1.01 6.24
CA ASP A 271 1.06 0.49 7.59
C ASP A 271 -0.04 -0.57 7.74
N TYR A 272 0.41 -1.80 7.92
CA TYR A 272 -0.39 -2.93 8.36
C TYR A 272 -0.88 -2.65 9.79
N VAL A 273 -2.11 -2.21 9.90
CA VAL A 273 -2.78 -2.15 11.20
C VAL A 273 -3.32 -3.53 11.53
N GLY A 274 -2.66 -4.21 12.46
CA GLY A 274 -3.15 -5.41 13.08
C GLY A 274 -4.49 -5.20 13.82
N PRO A 275 -5.17 -6.29 14.24
CA PRO A 275 -6.55 -6.22 14.72
C PRO A 275 -6.67 -5.33 15.94
N SER A 276 -7.45 -4.27 15.81
CA SER A 276 -7.76 -3.32 16.88
C SER A 276 -8.67 -3.99 17.89
N VAL A 277 -8.18 -4.00 19.12
CA VAL A 277 -8.90 -4.32 20.34
C VAL A 277 -10.12 -3.39 20.46
N CYS A 278 -11.28 -3.93 20.71
CA CYS A 278 -12.50 -3.20 21.03
C CYS A 278 -12.24 -2.23 22.19
N THR A 279 -12.31 -0.92 21.92
CA THR A 279 -12.49 0.08 22.95
C THR A 279 -13.98 0.36 23.10
N SER A 280 -14.44 0.19 24.32
CA SER A 280 -15.76 0.46 24.85
C SER A 280 -16.21 1.88 24.54
N ASP A 281 -17.14 2.05 23.61
CA ASP A 281 -18.10 3.17 23.57
C ASP A 281 -19.10 3.07 22.40
N LYS A 282 -19.58 1.89 22.04
CA LYS A 282 -20.81 1.74 21.24
C LYS A 282 -21.51 0.44 21.59
N PHE A 283 -22.56 0.61 22.38
CA PHE A 283 -23.78 -0.16 22.46
C PHE A 283 -23.71 -1.62 21.99
N CYS A 284 -23.44 -2.54 22.93
CA CYS A 284 -23.84 -3.93 22.81
C CYS A 284 -25.30 -4.03 23.23
N PRO A 285 -26.23 -4.48 22.40
CA PRO A 285 -27.53 -4.87 22.89
C PRO A 285 -27.38 -6.17 23.66
N LEU A 286 -27.77 -6.08 24.94
CA LEU A 286 -27.88 -7.18 25.88
C LEU A 286 -29.00 -8.16 25.48
N GLY A 287 -28.75 -9.43 25.71
CA GLY A 287 -29.71 -10.45 26.04
C GLY A 287 -30.38 -11.20 24.92
#